data_18054c5c0a44fc43f934b23dde56f46f
#
_entry.id   18054c5c0a44fc43f934b23dde56f46f
#
_cell.length_a   1.000
_cell.length_b   1.000
_cell.length_c   1.000
_cell.angle_alpha   90.00
_cell.angle_beta   90.00
_cell.angle_gamma   90.00
#
_symmetry.space_group_name_H-M   'P 1'
#
loop_
_entity.id
_entity.type
_entity.pdbx_description
1 polymer ?
#
loop_
_entity_poly.entity_id
_entity_poly.type
_entity_poly.pdbx_seq_one_letter_code
_entity_poly.pdbx_strand_id
1 'polypeptide(L)'
;MLFETEKKAMTFIKFNADELMQTNGYVPLRAYYCEACCGWHLTSSKQYTRKKTLTESVIERYQAERQILKAERKAEEKKKNQKVKQLKAIYETIEKNNVDVEKCKLLKKEYDEICGEGVVPKARKLRRAIEHRFTEVCGRM
;
A
#
# COMPACT_ATOMS: atom_id res chain seq x y z
N MET A 1 -11.61 -42.49 9.98
CA MET A 1 -10.36 -42.97 10.62
C MET A 1 -9.61 -41.76 11.15
N LEU A 2 -9.20 -41.79 12.44
CA LEU A 2 -8.57 -40.69 13.16
C LEU A 2 -7.21 -41.14 13.66
N PHE A 3 -6.18 -40.32 13.42
CA PHE A 3 -4.80 -40.59 13.85
C PHE A 3 -4.33 -39.49 14.79
N GLU A 4 -3.50 -39.87 15.77
CA GLU A 4 -2.97 -38.92 16.75
C GLU A 4 -1.88 -37.99 16.18
N THR A 5 -1.14 -38.50 15.17
CA THR A 5 -0.04 -37.76 14.54
C THR A 5 -0.06 -37.91 13.02
N GLU A 6 0.45 -36.91 12.31
CA GLU A 6 0.62 -36.94 10.87
C GLU A 6 1.47 -38.16 10.44
N LYS A 7 2.56 -38.41 11.18
CA LYS A 7 3.46 -39.52 10.92
C LYS A 7 2.73 -40.87 10.94
N LYS A 8 1.86 -41.11 11.94
CA LYS A 8 1.06 -42.35 12.04
C LYS A 8 0.09 -42.44 10.84
N ALA A 9 -0.57 -41.33 10.47
CA ALA A 9 -1.48 -41.29 9.34
C ALA A 9 -0.76 -41.57 8.01
N MET A 10 0.39 -40.97 7.76
CA MET A 10 1.18 -41.20 6.54
C MET A 10 1.78 -42.63 6.50
N THR A 11 2.21 -43.14 7.65
CA THR A 11 2.67 -44.55 7.77
C THR A 11 1.55 -45.52 7.42
N PHE A 12 0.33 -45.24 7.87
CA PHE A 12 -0.82 -46.07 7.55
C PHE A 12 -1.10 -46.10 6.05
N ILE A 13 -1.07 -44.95 5.36
CA ILE A 13 -1.23 -44.90 3.90
C ILE A 13 -0.19 -45.78 3.22
N LYS A 14 1.07 -45.65 3.63
CA LYS A 14 2.20 -46.35 3.01
C LYS A 14 2.09 -47.86 3.13
N PHE A 15 1.67 -48.37 4.27
CA PHE A 15 1.62 -49.83 4.52
C PHE A 15 0.31 -50.48 4.09
N ASN A 16 -0.78 -49.71 3.92
CA ASN A 16 -2.10 -50.24 3.55
C ASN A 16 -2.56 -49.77 2.18
N ALA A 17 -1.66 -49.30 1.33
CA ALA A 17 -2.02 -48.75 0.01
C ALA A 17 -2.80 -49.72 -0.86
N ASP A 18 -2.35 -51.02 -0.93
CA ASP A 18 -2.99 -52.03 -1.73
C ASP A 18 -4.40 -52.39 -1.21
N GLU A 19 -4.56 -52.53 0.08
CA GLU A 19 -5.83 -52.79 0.74
C GLU A 19 -6.81 -51.61 0.56
N LEU A 20 -6.31 -50.38 0.70
CA LEU A 20 -7.12 -49.16 0.48
C LEU A 20 -7.58 -49.05 -0.97
N MET A 21 -6.72 -49.42 -1.92
CA MET A 21 -7.08 -49.44 -3.33
C MET A 21 -8.16 -50.47 -3.61
N GLN A 22 -8.04 -51.70 -3.03
CA GLN A 22 -9.04 -52.75 -3.21
C GLN A 22 -10.38 -52.41 -2.57
N THR A 23 -10.36 -51.81 -1.37
CA THR A 23 -11.58 -51.57 -0.58
C THR A 23 -12.30 -50.28 -0.99
N ASN A 24 -11.55 -49.21 -1.24
CA ASN A 24 -12.12 -47.88 -1.49
C ASN A 24 -11.98 -47.41 -2.96
N GLY A 25 -11.24 -48.14 -3.79
CA GLY A 25 -10.99 -47.75 -5.17
C GLY A 25 -9.98 -46.61 -5.34
N TYR A 26 -9.39 -46.11 -4.25
CA TYR A 26 -8.36 -45.09 -4.27
C TYR A 26 -7.46 -45.14 -3.05
N VAL A 27 -6.23 -44.60 -3.17
CA VAL A 27 -5.29 -44.44 -2.06
C VAL A 27 -5.26 -42.96 -1.65
N PRO A 28 -5.45 -42.63 -0.37
CA PRO A 28 -5.28 -41.26 0.12
C PRO A 28 -3.86 -40.74 -0.13
N LEU A 29 -3.74 -39.48 -0.54
CA LEU A 29 -2.44 -38.89 -0.91
C LEU A 29 -1.70 -38.25 0.27
N ARG A 30 -2.45 -37.79 1.28
CA ARG A 30 -1.89 -37.09 2.44
C ARG A 30 -2.79 -37.14 3.66
N ALA A 31 -2.24 -36.76 4.78
CA ALA A 31 -2.99 -36.49 6.01
C ALA A 31 -3.23 -34.98 6.18
N TYR A 32 -4.27 -34.60 6.89
CA TYR A 32 -4.53 -33.23 7.34
C TYR A 32 -5.03 -33.22 8.78
N TYR A 33 -4.71 -32.16 9.49
CA TYR A 33 -5.20 -31.95 10.86
C TYR A 33 -6.60 -31.38 10.85
N CYS A 34 -7.49 -31.94 11.64
CA CYS A 34 -8.87 -31.49 11.82
C CYS A 34 -9.02 -30.86 13.20
N GLU A 35 -9.27 -29.56 13.26
CA GLU A 35 -9.47 -28.84 14.52
C GLU A 35 -10.71 -29.32 15.29
N ALA A 36 -11.77 -29.75 14.57
CA ALA A 36 -13.00 -30.23 15.20
C ALA A 36 -12.83 -31.57 15.91
N CYS A 37 -11.98 -32.46 15.36
CA CYS A 37 -11.71 -33.78 15.92
C CYS A 37 -10.42 -33.84 16.76
N CYS A 38 -9.65 -32.75 16.74
CA CYS A 38 -8.31 -32.66 17.35
C CYS A 38 -7.38 -33.79 16.92
N GLY A 39 -7.42 -34.18 15.65
CA GLY A 39 -6.64 -35.29 15.13
C GLY A 39 -6.45 -35.26 13.61
N TRP A 40 -5.70 -36.25 13.10
CA TRP A 40 -5.32 -36.33 11.70
C TRP A 40 -6.23 -37.26 10.91
N HIS A 41 -6.68 -36.80 9.77
CA HIS A 41 -7.50 -37.54 8.81
C HIS A 41 -6.76 -37.73 7.49
N LEU A 42 -7.17 -38.76 6.72
CA LEU A 42 -6.64 -39.02 5.39
C LEU A 42 -7.48 -38.33 4.32
N THR A 43 -6.83 -37.88 3.24
CA THR A 43 -7.50 -37.25 2.10
C THR A 43 -6.81 -37.58 0.79
N SER A 44 -7.63 -37.71 -0.26
CA SER A 44 -7.17 -37.86 -1.66
C SER A 44 -6.96 -36.50 -2.36
N SER A 45 -7.37 -35.40 -1.73
CA SER A 45 -7.18 -34.06 -2.28
C SER A 45 -5.69 -33.67 -2.29
N LYS A 46 -5.17 -33.27 -3.45
CA LYS A 46 -3.77 -32.83 -3.61
C LYS A 46 -3.44 -31.56 -2.81
N GLN A 47 -4.40 -30.68 -2.64
CA GLN A 47 -4.25 -29.43 -1.90
C GLN A 47 -5.37 -29.24 -0.88
N TYR A 48 -5.01 -28.78 0.29
CA TYR A 48 -5.98 -28.31 1.25
C TYR A 48 -6.38 -26.87 0.89
N THR A 49 -7.42 -26.71 0.14
CA THR A 49 -8.05 -25.41 -0.05
C THR A 49 -9.05 -25.18 1.08
N ARG A 50 -8.56 -24.65 2.21
CA ARG A 50 -9.45 -24.14 3.25
C ARG A 50 -10.31 -23.04 2.61
N LYS A 51 -11.59 -23.25 2.50
CA LYS A 51 -12.52 -22.17 2.10
C LYS A 51 -12.42 -21.09 3.17
N LYS A 52 -12.03 -19.88 2.77
CA LYS A 52 -12.00 -18.73 3.67
C LYS A 52 -13.37 -18.54 4.29
N THR A 53 -13.40 -18.32 5.59
CA THR A 53 -14.64 -17.98 6.27
C THR A 53 -15.14 -16.61 5.79
N LEU A 54 -16.43 -16.35 5.90
CA LEU A 54 -17.04 -15.06 5.54
C LEU A 54 -16.36 -13.91 6.30
N THR A 55 -16.03 -14.14 7.58
CA THR A 55 -15.30 -13.19 8.43
C THR A 55 -13.91 -12.89 7.92
N GLU A 56 -13.13 -13.90 7.50
CA GLU A 56 -11.79 -13.71 6.92
C GLU A 56 -11.84 -12.89 5.63
N SER A 57 -12.81 -13.17 4.76
CA SER A 57 -12.98 -12.41 3.51
C SER A 57 -13.33 -10.93 3.76
N VAL A 58 -14.15 -10.65 4.78
CA VAL A 58 -14.51 -9.28 5.20
C VAL A 58 -13.31 -8.56 5.78
N ILE A 59 -12.53 -9.22 6.65
CA ILE A 59 -11.32 -8.64 7.24
C ILE A 59 -10.28 -8.30 6.16
N GLU A 60 -10.04 -9.20 5.19
CA GLU A 60 -9.12 -8.95 4.09
C GLU A 60 -9.55 -7.75 3.25
N ARG A 61 -10.85 -7.64 2.92
CA ARG A 61 -11.39 -6.49 2.19
C ARG A 61 -11.17 -5.19 2.95
N TYR A 62 -11.49 -5.17 4.23
CA TYR A 62 -11.30 -4.00 5.08
C TYR A 62 -9.82 -3.60 5.21
N GLN A 63 -8.92 -4.59 5.31
CA GLN A 63 -7.48 -4.33 5.33
C GLN A 63 -6.98 -3.75 4.00
N ALA A 64 -7.47 -4.27 2.87
CA ALA A 64 -7.13 -3.75 1.55
C ALA A 64 -7.59 -2.29 1.37
N GLU A 65 -8.83 -1.97 1.75
CA GLU A 65 -9.35 -0.59 1.71
C GLU A 65 -8.51 0.36 2.58
N ARG A 66 -8.14 -0.06 3.79
CA ARG A 66 -7.25 0.74 4.66
C ARG A 66 -5.87 0.97 4.05
N GLN A 67 -5.32 0.01 3.33
CA GLN A 67 -4.03 0.17 2.66
C GLN A 67 -4.13 1.16 1.50
N ILE A 68 -5.19 1.09 0.70
CA ILE A 68 -5.45 2.06 -0.38
C ILE A 68 -5.56 3.47 0.19
N LEU A 69 -6.38 3.69 1.21
CA LEU A 69 -6.55 4.99 1.85
C LEU A 69 -5.24 5.55 2.44
N LYS A 70 -4.40 4.69 3.02
CA LYS A 70 -3.07 5.08 3.51
C LYS A 70 -2.14 5.47 2.36
N ALA A 71 -2.19 4.76 1.23
CA ALA A 71 -1.38 5.06 0.06
C ALA A 71 -1.79 6.40 -0.56
N GLU A 72 -3.08 6.68 -0.69
CA GLU A 72 -3.62 7.95 -1.18
C GLU A 72 -3.19 9.13 -0.30
N ARG A 73 -3.34 9.02 1.03
CA ARG A 73 -2.87 10.05 1.97
C ARG A 73 -1.37 10.32 1.85
N LYS A 74 -0.55 9.27 1.73
CA LYS A 74 0.90 9.44 1.52
C LYS A 74 1.22 10.10 0.18
N ALA A 75 0.49 9.77 -0.88
CA ALA A 75 0.66 10.39 -2.20
C ALA A 75 0.29 11.88 -2.17
N GLU A 76 -0.82 12.22 -1.50
CA GLU A 76 -1.24 13.61 -1.32
C GLU A 76 -0.24 14.42 -0.49
N GLU A 77 0.29 13.84 0.59
CA GLU A 77 1.31 14.48 1.42
C GLU A 77 2.62 14.70 0.64
N LYS A 78 3.04 13.73 -0.17
CA LYS A 78 4.20 13.89 -1.07
C LYS A 78 3.99 15.04 -2.05
N LYS A 79 2.82 15.15 -2.68
CA LYS A 79 2.48 16.28 -3.59
C LYS A 79 2.54 17.62 -2.84
N LYS A 80 1.96 17.71 -1.64
CA LYS A 80 2.03 18.92 -0.80
C LYS A 80 3.46 19.30 -0.45
N ASN A 81 4.29 18.34 -0.07
CA ASN A 81 5.69 18.57 0.26
C ASN A 81 6.51 19.00 -0.97
N GLN A 82 6.22 18.44 -2.14
CA GLN A 82 6.86 18.84 -3.40
C GLN A 82 6.54 20.29 -3.76
N LYS A 83 5.27 20.71 -3.65
CA LYS A 83 4.87 22.11 -3.85
C LYS A 83 5.59 23.07 -2.89
N VAL A 84 5.73 22.69 -1.61
CA VAL A 84 6.48 23.50 -0.64
C VAL A 84 7.95 23.61 -1.02
N LYS A 85 8.57 22.56 -1.54
CA LYS A 85 9.95 22.62 -2.05
C LYS A 85 10.11 23.54 -3.23
N GLN A 86 9.17 23.49 -4.19
CA GLN A 86 9.17 24.38 -5.36
C GLN A 86 9.02 25.85 -4.93
N LEU A 87 8.09 26.17 -4.03
CA LEU A 87 7.94 27.52 -3.48
C LEU A 87 9.18 28.02 -2.76
N LYS A 88 9.88 27.16 -2.02
CA LYS A 88 11.16 27.52 -1.39
C LYS A 88 12.24 27.84 -2.43
N ALA A 89 12.32 27.04 -3.50
CA ALA A 89 13.28 27.28 -4.57
C ALA A 89 13.03 28.64 -5.26
N ILE A 90 11.77 28.98 -5.54
CA ILE A 90 11.38 30.29 -6.07
C ILE A 90 11.81 31.40 -5.11
N TYR A 91 11.52 31.28 -3.81
CA TYR A 91 11.90 32.27 -2.80
C TYR A 91 13.42 32.48 -2.75
N GLU A 92 14.19 31.38 -2.68
CA GLU A 92 15.67 31.46 -2.68
C GLU A 92 16.23 32.09 -3.95
N THR A 93 15.59 31.84 -5.10
CA THR A 93 16.02 32.43 -6.37
C THR A 93 15.79 33.92 -6.39
N ILE A 94 14.65 34.40 -5.87
CA ILE A 94 14.36 35.83 -5.79
C ILE A 94 15.28 36.53 -4.77
N GLU A 95 15.64 35.88 -3.68
CA GLU A 95 16.42 36.47 -2.60
C GLU A 95 17.92 36.55 -2.94
N LYS A 96 18.47 35.52 -3.60
CA LYS A 96 19.91 35.41 -3.89
C LYS A 96 20.39 36.14 -5.16
N ASN A 97 19.50 36.44 -6.08
CA ASN A 97 19.87 37.03 -7.38
C ASN A 97 19.27 38.43 -7.53
N ASN A 98 20.07 39.38 -8.09
CA ASN A 98 19.50 40.57 -8.77
C ASN A 98 18.71 40.03 -9.95
N VAL A 99 17.42 39.73 -9.73
CA VAL A 99 16.55 39.09 -10.70
C VAL A 99 16.16 40.14 -11.72
N ASP A 100 16.56 39.93 -12.98
CA ASP A 100 16.14 40.75 -14.12
C ASP A 100 14.61 40.65 -14.33
N VAL A 101 14.02 41.68 -14.90
CA VAL A 101 12.55 41.84 -15.10
C VAL A 101 11.93 40.62 -15.79
N GLU A 102 12.60 40.12 -16.84
CA GLU A 102 12.10 38.95 -17.59
C GLU A 102 12.08 37.68 -16.72
N LYS A 103 13.14 37.48 -15.94
CA LYS A 103 13.23 36.33 -15.03
C LYS A 103 12.20 36.43 -13.90
N CYS A 104 11.92 37.66 -13.44
CA CYS A 104 10.86 37.89 -12.44
C CYS A 104 9.49 37.51 -12.96
N LYS A 105 9.16 37.85 -14.20
CA LYS A 105 7.91 37.48 -14.87
C LYS A 105 7.75 35.96 -15.02
N LEU A 106 8.83 35.26 -15.39
CA LEU A 106 8.84 33.78 -15.47
C LEU A 106 8.61 33.13 -14.11
N LEU A 107 9.32 33.56 -13.07
CA LEU A 107 9.15 33.05 -11.73
C LEU A 107 7.74 33.34 -11.18
N LYS A 108 7.16 34.47 -11.51
CA LYS A 108 5.77 34.77 -11.15
C LYS A 108 4.76 33.86 -11.83
N LYS A 109 4.97 33.52 -13.10
CA LYS A 109 4.13 32.56 -13.82
C LYS A 109 4.21 31.16 -13.19
N GLU A 110 5.44 30.65 -12.88
CA GLU A 110 5.62 29.39 -12.18
C GLU A 110 4.97 29.39 -10.78
N TYR A 111 5.07 30.49 -10.06
CA TYR A 111 4.41 30.67 -8.76
C TYR A 111 2.89 30.58 -8.88
N ASP A 112 2.30 31.25 -9.85
CA ASP A 112 0.86 31.27 -10.09
C ASP A 112 0.34 29.88 -10.50
N GLU A 113 1.09 29.14 -11.32
CA GLU A 113 0.80 27.75 -11.66
C GLU A 113 0.78 26.83 -10.42
N ILE A 114 1.81 26.91 -9.58
CA ILE A 114 1.90 26.10 -8.35
C ILE A 114 0.77 26.45 -7.38
N CYS A 115 0.39 27.74 -7.29
CA CYS A 115 -0.67 28.23 -6.41
C CYS A 115 -2.08 27.97 -6.94
N GLY A 116 -2.26 27.95 -8.27
CA GLY A 116 -3.56 27.71 -8.93
C GLY A 116 -4.13 26.31 -8.64
N GLU A 117 -3.28 25.32 -8.39
CA GLU A 117 -3.70 23.96 -8.05
C GLU A 117 -4.17 23.76 -6.57
N GLY A 118 -4.29 24.84 -5.82
CA GLY A 118 -4.80 24.81 -4.44
C GLY A 118 -3.79 25.24 -3.36
N VAL A 119 -4.32 25.76 -2.28
CA VAL A 119 -3.54 26.31 -1.17
C VAL A 119 -2.99 25.22 -0.29
N VAL A 120 -1.66 25.18 -0.10
CA VAL A 120 -1.02 24.35 0.92
C VAL A 120 -0.93 25.14 2.23
N PRO A 121 -1.69 24.78 3.29
CA PRO A 121 -1.74 25.58 4.53
C PRO A 121 -0.36 25.82 5.17
N LYS A 122 0.51 24.81 5.09
CA LYS A 122 1.90 24.87 5.60
C LYS A 122 2.78 25.91 4.87
N ALA A 123 2.41 26.32 3.65
CA ALA A 123 3.17 27.28 2.86
C ALA A 123 2.62 28.71 2.94
N ARG A 124 1.59 29.00 3.76
CA ARG A 124 0.96 30.31 3.81
C ARG A 124 1.92 31.47 4.12
N LYS A 125 2.84 31.27 5.10
CA LYS A 125 3.84 32.29 5.44
C LYS A 125 4.84 32.50 4.29
N LEU A 126 5.29 31.42 3.67
CA LEU A 126 6.23 31.45 2.55
C LEU A 126 5.60 32.13 1.34
N ARG A 127 4.34 31.86 1.02
CA ARG A 127 3.60 32.55 -0.04
C ARG A 127 3.55 34.07 0.16
N ARG A 128 3.18 34.51 1.35
CA ARG A 128 3.17 35.94 1.69
C ARG A 128 4.54 36.59 1.52
N ALA A 129 5.61 35.89 1.92
CA ALA A 129 6.97 36.38 1.75
C ALA A 129 7.35 36.47 0.26
N ILE A 130 6.96 35.50 -0.55
CA ILE A 130 7.19 35.52 -2.00
C ILE A 130 6.39 36.67 -2.66
N GLU A 131 5.11 36.82 -2.33
CA GLU A 131 4.25 37.90 -2.84
C GLU A 131 4.79 39.30 -2.47
N HIS A 132 5.27 39.47 -1.26
CA HIS A 132 5.92 40.72 -0.82
C HIS A 132 7.18 41.01 -1.63
N ARG A 133 8.03 40.00 -1.86
CA ARG A 133 9.25 40.16 -2.66
C ARG A 133 8.95 40.46 -4.13
N PHE A 134 7.92 39.83 -4.72
CA PHE A 134 7.49 40.18 -6.08
C PHE A 134 7.06 41.65 -6.16
N THR A 135 6.33 42.19 -5.17
CA THR A 135 5.94 43.60 -5.16
C THR A 135 7.13 44.53 -4.96
N GLU A 136 8.13 44.17 -4.16
CA GLU A 136 9.35 44.96 -4.01
C GLU A 136 10.21 44.99 -5.28
N VAL A 137 10.36 43.87 -5.97
CA VAL A 137 11.24 43.73 -7.14
C VAL A 137 10.53 44.23 -8.42
N CYS A 138 9.25 43.84 -8.59
CA CYS A 138 8.51 44.23 -9.82
C CYS A 138 7.70 45.54 -9.64
N GLY A 139 7.43 45.99 -8.44
CA GLY A 139 6.69 47.24 -8.16
C GLY A 139 7.54 48.49 -8.12
N ARG A 140 8.85 48.41 -8.28
CA ARG A 140 9.78 49.52 -8.41
C ARG A 140 10.01 49.96 -9.88
N MET A 141 9.23 49.39 -10.78
CA MET A 141 9.18 49.75 -12.17
C MET A 141 7.80 50.26 -12.54
#